data_a6b03fdb076f44ebc60a8be8e07cb57a
#
_entry.id   a6b03fdb076f44ebc60a8be8e07cb57a
#
_cell.length_a   1.000
_cell.length_b   1.000
_cell.length_c   1.000
_cell.angle_alpha   90.00
_cell.angle_beta   90.00
_cell.angle_gamma   90.00
#
_symmetry.space_group_name_H-M   'P 1'
#
loop_
_entity.id
_entity.type
_entity.pdbx_description
1 polymer ?
#
loop_
_entity_poly.entity_id
_entity_poly.type
_entity_poly.pdbx_seq_one_letter_code
_entity_poly.pdbx_strand_id
1 'polypeptide(L)'
;MYSFQSIVRRNINNITQQFERLAYVGNNLTNYNTKGYKTVNFEQMLNEDGYLTGAIRSDYAQGSIMVTSNPYDVAINGTGFIPVVSEDGEVAYTRDGAFKQGKDGYLMTDDGWLVGDGIKIPANCFKFEIKPNGEVFAYDNNESVSGKKIGTVPLVRFASQENLKFIGMNKFQATEESGEAQLVKNHDCIAQHNLESSNTNMYTGVNDMLRMNASLIAGMRIIKVVDDMYNKSINIREG
;
A
#
# COMPACT_ATOMS: atom_id res chain seq x y z
N MET A 1 7.89 -36.57 23.65
CA MET A 1 8.73 -37.04 22.52
C MET A 1 8.06 -36.61 21.22
N TYR A 2 8.70 -35.73 20.45
CA TYR A 2 8.12 -35.32 19.19
C TYR A 2 8.18 -36.48 18.20
N SER A 3 7.03 -36.86 17.61
CA SER A 3 7.00 -37.87 16.59
C SER A 3 7.67 -37.37 15.32
N PHE A 4 8.26 -38.23 14.55
CA PHE A 4 8.90 -37.92 13.27
C PHE A 4 7.93 -37.14 12.34
N GLN A 5 6.65 -37.56 12.32
CA GLN A 5 5.61 -36.88 11.59
C GLN A 5 5.35 -35.43 12.05
N SER A 6 5.50 -35.15 13.35
CA SER A 6 5.30 -33.79 13.86
C SER A 6 6.42 -32.84 13.39
N ILE A 7 7.65 -33.31 13.27
CA ILE A 7 8.79 -32.56 12.75
C ILE A 7 8.55 -32.21 11.28
N VAL A 8 8.13 -33.19 10.47
CA VAL A 8 7.82 -32.97 9.05
C VAL A 8 6.69 -31.96 8.88
N ARG A 9 5.57 -32.13 9.59
CA ARG A 9 4.43 -31.21 9.50
C ARG A 9 4.78 -29.77 9.87
N ARG A 10 5.57 -29.57 10.93
CA ARG A 10 6.03 -28.24 11.34
C ARG A 10 6.97 -27.63 10.30
N ASN A 11 7.85 -28.43 9.71
CA ASN A 11 8.74 -27.94 8.67
C ASN A 11 7.99 -27.59 7.39
N ILE A 12 6.99 -28.37 6.98
CA ILE A 12 6.09 -28.04 5.87
C ILE A 12 5.37 -26.71 6.16
N ASN A 13 4.78 -26.54 7.36
CA ASN A 13 4.14 -25.30 7.74
C ASN A 13 5.11 -24.11 7.65
N ASN A 14 6.34 -24.25 8.19
CA ASN A 14 7.36 -23.21 8.09
C ASN A 14 7.67 -22.85 6.63
N ILE A 15 7.88 -23.83 5.77
CA ILE A 15 8.13 -23.62 4.34
C ILE A 15 6.95 -22.87 3.70
N THR A 16 5.71 -23.27 3.97
CA THR A 16 4.50 -22.62 3.44
C THR A 16 4.46 -21.16 3.87
N GLN A 17 4.67 -20.87 5.15
CA GLN A 17 4.69 -19.50 5.66
C GLN A 17 5.84 -18.65 5.07
N GLN A 18 6.99 -19.27 4.78
CA GLN A 18 8.09 -18.59 4.08
C GLN A 18 7.73 -18.25 2.62
N PHE A 19 7.01 -19.12 1.93
CA PHE A 19 6.52 -18.83 0.57
C PHE A 19 5.51 -17.68 0.55
N GLU A 20 4.58 -17.67 1.50
CA GLU A 20 3.63 -16.56 1.63
C GLU A 20 4.37 -15.23 1.89
N ARG A 21 5.30 -15.21 2.84
CA ARG A 21 6.13 -14.04 3.12
C ARG A 21 6.91 -13.59 1.90
N LEU A 22 7.50 -14.52 1.13
CA LEU A 22 8.24 -14.23 -0.09
C LEU A 22 7.36 -13.54 -1.14
N ALA A 23 6.10 -13.96 -1.27
CA ALA A 23 5.14 -13.33 -2.18
C ALA A 23 4.88 -11.87 -1.81
N TYR A 24 4.72 -11.54 -0.51
CA TYR A 24 4.55 -10.15 -0.05
C TYR A 24 5.80 -9.31 -0.28
N VAL A 25 6.99 -9.84 -0.01
CA VAL A 25 8.25 -9.13 -0.30
C VAL A 25 8.41 -8.88 -1.80
N GLY A 26 8.09 -9.87 -2.63
CA GLY A 26 8.08 -9.71 -4.09
C GLY A 26 7.10 -8.63 -4.55
N ASN A 27 5.88 -8.62 -4.00
CA ASN A 27 4.88 -7.60 -4.30
C ASN A 27 5.35 -6.19 -3.86
N ASN A 28 5.96 -6.05 -2.70
CA ASN A 28 6.54 -4.78 -2.25
C ASN A 28 7.65 -4.30 -3.21
N LEU A 29 8.53 -5.21 -3.65
CA LEU A 29 9.59 -4.88 -4.59
C LEU A 29 9.08 -4.44 -5.96
N THR A 30 8.03 -5.05 -6.47
CA THR A 30 7.41 -4.62 -7.74
C THR A 30 6.77 -3.24 -7.64
N ASN A 31 6.35 -2.85 -6.44
CA ASN A 31 5.69 -1.58 -6.15
C ASN A 31 6.61 -0.52 -5.52
N TYR A 32 7.96 -0.70 -5.53
CA TYR A 32 8.86 0.27 -4.91
C TYR A 32 8.83 1.66 -5.61
N ASN A 33 8.48 1.71 -6.90
CA ASN A 33 8.31 2.94 -7.68
C ASN A 33 6.84 3.41 -7.78
N THR A 34 5.89 2.65 -7.25
CA THR A 34 4.47 3.00 -7.32
C THR A 34 4.15 4.14 -6.37
N LYS A 35 3.49 5.18 -6.86
CA LYS A 35 3.18 6.40 -6.09
C LYS A 35 2.18 6.10 -4.99
N GLY A 36 2.47 6.60 -3.77
CA GLY A 36 1.59 6.41 -2.62
C GLY A 36 1.47 4.96 -2.12
N TYR A 37 2.25 4.01 -2.67
CA TYR A 37 2.21 2.61 -2.24
C TYR A 37 2.67 2.46 -0.79
N LYS A 38 1.97 1.61 -0.05
CA LYS A 38 2.28 1.28 1.35
C LYS A 38 2.77 -0.16 1.45
N THR A 39 3.96 -0.32 2.01
CA THR A 39 4.59 -1.63 2.22
C THR A 39 3.68 -2.53 3.04
N VAL A 40 3.51 -3.76 2.57
CA VAL A 40 2.75 -4.79 3.27
C VAL A 40 3.73 -5.74 3.94
N ASN A 41 3.69 -5.78 5.26
CA ASN A 41 4.51 -6.66 6.09
C ASN A 41 3.75 -7.95 6.38
N PHE A 42 4.46 -9.07 6.28
CA PHE A 42 3.98 -10.38 6.69
C PHE A 42 4.66 -10.77 7.99
N GLU A 43 3.93 -10.69 9.09
CA GLU A 43 4.40 -11.05 10.42
C GLU A 43 4.12 -12.52 10.70
N GLN A 44 5.13 -13.23 11.21
CA GLN A 44 4.98 -14.64 11.60
C GLN A 44 4.92 -14.76 13.12
N MET A 45 3.89 -15.45 13.59
CA MET A 45 3.72 -15.76 15.00
C MET A 45 3.77 -17.27 15.22
N LEU A 46 4.46 -17.71 16.25
CA LEU A 46 4.48 -19.10 16.67
C LEU A 46 3.33 -19.33 17.65
N ASN A 47 2.41 -20.22 17.32
CA ASN A 47 1.33 -20.60 18.21
C ASN A 47 1.81 -21.62 19.28
N GLU A 48 0.95 -21.89 20.27
CA GLU A 48 1.26 -22.82 21.40
C GLU A 48 1.54 -24.25 20.89
N ASP A 49 0.94 -24.68 19.79
CA ASP A 49 1.15 -25.99 19.18
C ASP A 49 2.47 -26.09 18.40
N GLY A 50 3.21 -24.99 18.29
CA GLY A 50 4.48 -24.90 17.58
C GLY A 50 4.35 -24.81 16.06
N TYR A 51 3.22 -24.31 15.57
CA TYR A 51 3.02 -23.96 14.18
C TYR A 51 3.13 -22.45 13.98
N LEU A 52 3.66 -22.03 12.83
CA LEU A 52 3.68 -20.64 12.42
C LEU A 52 2.32 -20.25 11.82
N THR A 53 1.83 -19.09 12.20
CA THR A 53 0.69 -18.41 11.60
C THR A 53 1.15 -17.07 11.07
N GLY A 54 0.61 -16.63 9.92
CA GLY A 54 0.92 -15.35 9.31
C GLY A 54 -0.16 -14.32 9.62
N ALA A 55 0.27 -13.07 9.84
CA ALA A 55 -0.59 -11.91 9.88
C ALA A 55 -0.07 -10.86 8.89
N ILE A 56 -0.99 -10.22 8.18
CA ILE A 56 -0.67 -9.18 7.19
C ILE A 56 -0.91 -7.83 7.83
N ARG A 57 0.06 -6.93 7.71
CA ARG A 57 -0.03 -5.58 8.23
C ARG A 57 0.56 -4.57 7.25
N SER A 58 -0.21 -3.54 6.89
CA SER A 58 0.29 -2.45 6.06
C SER A 58 1.04 -1.42 6.90
N ASP A 59 2.17 -0.95 6.39
CA ASP A 59 2.94 0.14 6.98
C ASP A 59 2.50 1.46 6.35
N TYR A 60 1.76 2.26 7.11
CA TYR A 60 1.26 3.57 6.66
C TYR A 60 2.25 4.72 6.90
N ALA A 61 3.50 4.44 7.25
CA ALA A 61 4.54 5.46 7.32
C ALA A 61 4.64 6.22 5.99
N GLN A 62 4.92 7.52 6.09
CA GLN A 62 5.04 8.37 4.91
C GLN A 62 6.28 8.00 4.09
N GLY A 63 6.09 7.85 2.78
CA GLY A 63 7.19 7.73 1.81
C GLY A 63 7.88 9.09 1.55
N SER A 64 8.98 9.06 0.83
CA SER A 64 9.67 10.30 0.42
C SER A 64 8.78 11.12 -0.52
N ILE A 65 8.74 12.43 -0.30
CA ILE A 65 8.04 13.37 -1.20
C ILE A 65 9.01 13.77 -2.31
N MET A 66 8.58 13.60 -3.55
CA MET A 66 9.31 13.99 -4.75
C MET A 66 8.62 15.18 -5.43
N VAL A 67 9.41 16.19 -5.79
CA VAL A 67 8.92 17.33 -6.59
C VAL A 67 8.73 16.87 -8.04
N THR A 68 7.59 17.23 -8.63
CA THR A 68 7.24 16.98 -10.03
C THR A 68 6.95 18.28 -10.77
N SER A 69 6.90 18.22 -12.10
CA SER A 69 6.54 19.40 -12.92
C SER A 69 5.04 19.41 -13.29
N ASN A 70 4.31 18.35 -12.94
CA ASN A 70 2.91 18.22 -13.29
C ASN A 70 2.04 19.02 -12.28
N PRO A 71 1.18 19.96 -12.73
CA PRO A 71 0.32 20.74 -11.85
C PRO A 71 -0.79 19.93 -11.18
N TYR A 72 -1.10 18.75 -11.69
CA TYR A 72 -2.13 17.86 -11.13
C TYR A 72 -1.61 16.93 -10.05
N ASP A 73 -0.29 16.84 -9.91
CA ASP A 73 0.34 16.00 -8.89
C ASP A 73 0.22 16.63 -7.51
N VAL A 74 -0.23 15.83 -6.56
CA VAL A 74 -0.51 16.25 -5.18
C VAL A 74 0.05 15.24 -4.19
N ALA A 75 0.84 15.70 -3.25
CA ALA A 75 1.29 14.86 -2.13
C ALA A 75 0.64 15.33 -0.81
N ILE A 76 0.46 14.39 0.10
CA ILE A 76 0.09 14.69 1.49
C ILE A 76 1.38 14.70 2.32
N ASN A 77 1.74 15.85 2.89
CA ASN A 77 2.84 15.96 3.83
C ASN A 77 2.32 15.76 5.26
N GLY A 78 2.22 14.53 5.70
CA GLY A 78 1.65 14.14 6.98
C GLY A 78 0.74 12.91 6.89
N THR A 79 -0.13 12.75 7.87
CA THR A 79 -1.07 11.63 7.97
C THR A 79 -2.42 11.95 7.34
N GLY A 80 -3.04 10.98 6.69
CA GLY A 80 -4.37 11.09 6.10
C GLY A 80 -4.44 10.51 4.70
N PHE A 81 -5.60 10.60 4.08
CA PHE A 81 -5.91 10.08 2.75
C PHE A 81 -6.77 11.08 1.98
N ILE A 82 -6.68 11.03 0.66
CA ILE A 82 -7.57 11.78 -0.23
C ILE A 82 -8.74 10.84 -0.58
N PRO A 83 -9.98 11.20 -0.30
CA PRO A 83 -11.14 10.44 -0.75
C PRO A 83 -11.31 10.61 -2.26
N VAL A 84 -11.66 9.51 -2.91
CA VAL A 84 -11.98 9.44 -4.34
C VAL A 84 -13.28 8.69 -4.52
N VAL A 85 -14.05 9.07 -5.53
CA VAL A 85 -15.38 8.53 -5.78
C VAL A 85 -15.45 7.93 -7.18
N SER A 86 -15.93 6.68 -7.28
CA SER A 86 -16.15 6.02 -8.57
C SER A 86 -17.37 6.60 -9.30
N GLU A 87 -17.53 6.26 -10.58
CA GLU A 87 -18.74 6.59 -11.35
C GLU A 87 -20.02 5.99 -10.73
N ASP A 88 -19.91 4.85 -10.07
CA ASP A 88 -21.01 4.16 -9.38
C ASP A 88 -21.33 4.76 -8.00
N GLY A 89 -20.56 5.77 -7.54
CA GLY A 89 -20.74 6.41 -6.24
C GLY A 89 -20.04 5.70 -5.09
N GLU A 90 -19.20 4.70 -5.35
CA GLU A 90 -18.37 4.10 -4.32
C GLU A 90 -17.26 5.05 -3.86
N VAL A 91 -17.04 5.12 -2.54
CA VAL A 91 -15.99 5.96 -1.95
C VAL A 91 -14.78 5.09 -1.59
N ALA A 92 -13.62 5.52 -2.03
CA ALA A 92 -12.34 4.94 -1.64
C ALA A 92 -11.37 6.04 -1.19
N TYR A 93 -10.27 5.64 -0.60
CA TYR A 93 -9.28 6.53 0.00
C TYR A 93 -7.89 6.19 -0.56
N THR A 94 -7.14 7.20 -0.97
CA THR A 94 -5.83 6.98 -1.57
C THR A 94 -4.78 7.93 -1.03
N ARG A 95 -3.51 7.51 -1.13
CA ARG A 95 -2.35 8.39 -0.98
C ARG A 95 -1.64 8.62 -2.32
N ASP A 96 -2.12 7.97 -3.37
CA ASP A 96 -1.64 8.24 -4.72
C ASP A 96 -2.25 9.57 -5.21
N GLY A 97 -1.41 10.55 -5.39
CA GLY A 97 -1.79 11.88 -5.85
C GLY A 97 -1.43 12.15 -7.30
N ALA A 98 -1.10 11.13 -8.08
CA ALA A 98 -0.88 11.26 -9.52
C ALA A 98 -2.22 11.42 -10.25
N PHE A 99 -2.79 12.62 -10.15
CA PHE A 99 -4.07 12.93 -10.75
C PHE A 99 -3.92 13.41 -12.20
N LYS A 100 -5.04 13.41 -12.93
CA LYS A 100 -5.13 13.93 -14.29
C LYS A 100 -6.47 14.63 -14.50
N GLN A 101 -6.53 15.48 -15.49
CA GLN A 101 -7.79 16.05 -15.94
C GLN A 101 -8.48 15.10 -16.91
N GLY A 102 -9.71 14.72 -16.61
CA GLY A 102 -10.54 13.91 -17.49
C GLY A 102 -11.12 14.69 -18.65
N LYS A 103 -11.78 14.00 -19.57
CA LYS A 103 -12.41 14.60 -20.78
C LYS A 103 -13.46 15.65 -20.42
N ASP A 104 -14.16 15.46 -19.31
CA ASP A 104 -15.21 16.38 -18.84
C ASP A 104 -14.66 17.51 -17.96
N GLY A 105 -13.34 17.59 -17.82
CA GLY A 105 -12.64 18.60 -17.05
C GLY A 105 -12.50 18.32 -15.57
N TYR A 106 -12.94 17.16 -15.10
CA TYR A 106 -12.81 16.79 -13.69
C TYR A 106 -11.40 16.28 -13.37
N LEU A 107 -10.94 16.60 -12.14
CA LEU A 107 -9.72 16.02 -11.58
C LEU A 107 -10.01 14.58 -11.15
N MET A 108 -9.24 13.62 -11.65
CA MET A 108 -9.45 12.19 -11.41
C MET A 108 -8.15 11.41 -11.30
N THR A 109 -8.24 10.22 -10.76
CA THR A 109 -7.14 9.23 -10.72
C THR A 109 -6.95 8.61 -12.12
N ASP A 110 -5.86 7.86 -12.30
CA ASP A 110 -5.56 7.20 -13.58
C ASP A 110 -6.64 6.21 -14.03
N ASP A 111 -7.31 5.56 -13.11
CA ASP A 111 -8.40 4.62 -13.34
C ASP A 111 -9.79 5.26 -13.33
N GLY A 112 -9.87 6.62 -13.32
CA GLY A 112 -11.11 7.35 -13.58
C GLY A 112 -11.94 7.72 -12.35
N TRP A 113 -11.44 7.53 -11.13
CA TRP A 113 -12.15 7.96 -9.92
C TRP A 113 -12.00 9.47 -9.72
N LEU A 114 -13.09 10.15 -9.39
CA LEU A 114 -13.12 11.58 -9.14
C LEU A 114 -12.47 11.92 -7.79
N VAL A 115 -11.69 13.00 -7.74
CA VAL A 115 -11.07 13.48 -6.49
C VAL A 115 -12.07 14.26 -5.67
N GLY A 116 -12.28 13.86 -4.41
CA GLY A 116 -13.26 14.46 -3.51
C GLY A 116 -14.68 14.40 -4.07
N ASP A 117 -15.41 15.51 -4.01
CA ASP A 117 -16.77 15.64 -4.53
C ASP A 117 -16.83 16.00 -6.04
N GLY A 118 -15.70 15.82 -6.76
CA GLY A 118 -15.60 16.16 -8.19
C GLY A 118 -15.17 17.60 -8.41
N ILE A 119 -13.85 17.83 -8.49
CA ILE A 119 -13.27 19.16 -8.75
C ILE A 119 -13.22 19.39 -10.26
N LYS A 120 -14.03 20.31 -10.77
CA LYS A 120 -14.09 20.63 -12.20
C LYS A 120 -13.19 21.80 -12.52
N ILE A 121 -12.21 21.57 -13.39
CA ILE A 121 -11.27 22.58 -13.88
C ILE A 121 -11.90 23.23 -15.13
N PRO A 122 -12.11 24.56 -15.16
CA PRO A 122 -12.67 25.26 -16.32
C PRO A 122 -11.79 25.10 -17.56
N ALA A 123 -12.41 24.99 -18.74
CA ALA A 123 -11.68 24.87 -20.01
C ALA A 123 -10.76 26.07 -20.32
N ASN A 124 -11.10 27.24 -19.79
CA ASN A 124 -10.33 28.48 -19.97
C ASN A 124 -9.30 28.70 -18.86
N CYS A 125 -9.02 27.69 -18.05
CA CYS A 125 -8.06 27.81 -16.95
C CYS A 125 -6.64 27.95 -17.48
N PHE A 126 -6.02 29.11 -17.27
CA PHE A 126 -4.63 29.35 -17.61
C PHE A 126 -3.68 28.75 -16.59
N LYS A 127 -4.00 28.89 -15.31
CA LYS A 127 -3.22 28.37 -14.17
C LYS A 127 -4.15 27.73 -13.16
N PHE A 128 -3.73 26.59 -12.66
CA PHE A 128 -4.40 25.82 -11.63
C PHE A 128 -3.49 25.76 -10.39
N GLU A 129 -4.03 26.08 -9.22
CA GLU A 129 -3.26 26.13 -7.98
C GLU A 129 -4.03 25.44 -6.86
N ILE A 130 -3.36 24.51 -6.19
CA ILE A 130 -3.84 23.86 -4.97
C ILE A 130 -3.07 24.40 -3.80
N LYS A 131 -3.77 25.05 -2.86
CA LYS A 131 -3.16 25.56 -1.65
C LYS A 131 -2.88 24.46 -0.62
N PRO A 132 -1.97 24.67 0.35
CA PRO A 132 -1.68 23.70 1.39
C PRO A 132 -2.89 23.26 2.22
N ASN A 133 -3.91 24.12 2.33
CA ASN A 133 -5.18 23.81 3.00
C ASN A 133 -6.17 22.99 2.13
N GLY A 134 -5.73 22.55 0.93
CA GLY A 134 -6.53 21.79 -0.02
C GLY A 134 -7.44 22.63 -0.92
N GLU A 135 -7.55 23.94 -0.72
CA GLU A 135 -8.38 24.79 -1.60
C GLU A 135 -7.79 24.89 -3.00
N VAL A 136 -8.64 24.72 -3.99
CA VAL A 136 -8.28 24.70 -5.41
C VAL A 136 -8.75 25.95 -6.10
N PHE A 137 -7.83 26.66 -6.74
CA PHE A 137 -8.07 27.89 -7.44
C PHE A 137 -7.75 27.77 -8.94
N ALA A 138 -8.60 28.32 -9.78
CA ALA A 138 -8.37 28.49 -11.20
C ALA A 138 -8.19 29.98 -11.54
N TYR A 139 -7.25 30.27 -12.41
CA TYR A 139 -6.93 31.61 -12.89
C TYR A 139 -7.16 31.65 -14.40
N ASP A 140 -7.93 32.65 -14.87
CA ASP A 140 -8.30 32.77 -16.28
C ASP A 140 -7.19 33.37 -17.14
N ASN A 141 -6.27 34.16 -16.54
CA ASN A 141 -5.10 34.74 -17.22
C ASN A 141 -3.93 34.89 -16.24
N ASN A 142 -2.73 35.16 -16.79
CA ASN A 142 -1.48 35.25 -16.01
C ASN A 142 -1.43 36.48 -15.08
N GLU A 143 -2.24 37.51 -15.32
CA GLU A 143 -2.25 38.78 -14.57
C GLU A 143 -3.33 38.81 -13.48
N SER A 144 -4.17 37.76 -13.40
CA SER A 144 -5.23 37.69 -12.39
C SER A 144 -4.65 37.57 -10.99
N VAL A 145 -4.81 38.60 -10.16
CA VAL A 145 -4.40 38.63 -8.76
C VAL A 145 -5.29 37.75 -7.87
N SER A 146 -6.54 37.48 -8.30
CA SER A 146 -7.49 36.68 -7.55
C SER A 146 -7.98 35.48 -8.39
N GLY A 147 -7.58 34.27 -7.98
CA GLY A 147 -8.12 33.03 -8.55
C GLY A 147 -9.56 32.77 -8.09
N LYS A 148 -10.36 32.16 -8.92
CA LYS A 148 -11.69 31.66 -8.56
C LYS A 148 -11.55 30.32 -7.85
N LYS A 149 -12.06 30.18 -6.64
CA LYS A 149 -12.12 28.89 -5.95
C LYS A 149 -13.09 27.96 -6.70
N ILE A 150 -12.58 26.81 -7.14
CA ILE A 150 -13.35 25.80 -7.92
C ILE A 150 -13.65 24.53 -7.13
N GLY A 151 -12.96 24.32 -5.99
CA GLY A 151 -13.20 23.15 -5.16
C GLY A 151 -12.23 23.07 -3.99
N THR A 152 -12.19 21.93 -3.35
CA THR A 152 -11.25 21.61 -2.27
C THR A 152 -10.85 20.14 -2.37
N VAL A 153 -9.56 19.83 -2.34
CA VAL A 153 -9.06 18.47 -2.15
C VAL A 153 -9.21 18.13 -0.67
N PRO A 154 -10.15 17.25 -0.31
CA PRO A 154 -10.36 16.94 1.10
C PRO A 154 -9.28 16.01 1.63
N LEU A 155 -8.97 16.16 2.91
CA LEU A 155 -8.08 15.26 3.65
C LEU A 155 -8.89 14.57 4.75
N VAL A 156 -8.81 13.26 4.82
CA VAL A 156 -9.48 12.45 5.84
C VAL A 156 -8.50 11.61 6.63
N ARG A 157 -8.86 11.29 7.87
CA ARG A 157 -8.12 10.40 8.76
C ARG A 157 -9.06 9.34 9.32
N PHE A 158 -8.48 8.22 9.71
CA PHE A 158 -9.17 7.10 10.36
C PHE A 158 -8.63 6.89 11.77
N ALA A 159 -9.48 6.40 12.64
CA ALA A 159 -9.08 6.03 13.99
C ALA A 159 -8.09 4.86 13.98
N SER A 160 -8.30 3.88 13.09
CA SER A 160 -7.40 2.75 12.88
C SER A 160 -7.13 2.56 11.38
N GLN A 161 -6.02 3.10 10.90
CA GLN A 161 -5.60 2.97 9.48
C GLN A 161 -5.25 1.52 9.13
N GLU A 162 -4.78 0.74 10.11
CA GLU A 162 -4.35 -0.64 9.92
C GLU A 162 -5.50 -1.56 9.48
N ASN A 163 -6.74 -1.20 9.81
CA ASN A 163 -7.94 -1.95 9.50
C ASN A 163 -8.64 -1.49 8.20
N LEU A 164 -7.99 -0.60 7.42
CA LEU A 164 -8.47 -0.26 6.09
C LEU A 164 -8.32 -1.45 5.15
N LYS A 165 -9.35 -1.72 4.36
CA LYS A 165 -9.33 -2.78 3.35
C LYS A 165 -8.70 -2.27 2.06
N PHE A 166 -7.63 -2.90 1.60
CA PHE A 166 -7.05 -2.63 0.29
C PHE A 166 -7.95 -3.19 -0.83
N ILE A 167 -8.32 -2.37 -1.79
CA ILE A 167 -9.21 -2.73 -2.91
C ILE A 167 -8.52 -2.69 -4.28
N GLY A 168 -7.18 -2.51 -4.31
CA GLY A 168 -6.39 -2.41 -5.54
C GLY A 168 -6.08 -0.96 -5.93
N MET A 169 -5.16 -0.77 -6.87
CA MET A 169 -4.76 0.54 -7.42
C MET A 169 -4.47 1.60 -6.36
N ASN A 170 -3.76 1.22 -5.29
CA ASN A 170 -3.44 2.07 -4.13
C ASN A 170 -4.64 2.74 -3.47
N LYS A 171 -5.81 2.08 -3.54
CA LYS A 171 -7.04 2.52 -2.90
C LYS A 171 -7.40 1.63 -1.73
N PHE A 172 -7.98 2.26 -0.75
CA PHE A 172 -8.42 1.66 0.51
C PHE A 172 -9.91 1.95 0.73
N GLN A 173 -10.61 1.04 1.33
CA GLN A 173 -12.02 1.18 1.73
C GLN A 173 -12.11 1.15 3.25
N ALA A 174 -12.98 1.97 3.81
CA ALA A 174 -13.27 1.94 5.23
C ALA A 174 -13.96 0.63 5.62
N THR A 175 -13.63 0.14 6.81
CA THR A 175 -14.28 -1.02 7.45
C THR A 175 -14.90 -0.59 8.78
N GLU A 176 -15.72 -1.43 9.38
CA GLU A 176 -16.25 -1.16 10.74
C GLU A 176 -15.12 -0.99 11.76
N GLU A 177 -14.02 -1.75 11.60
CA GLU A 177 -12.87 -1.71 12.52
C GLU A 177 -11.95 -0.49 12.29
N SER A 178 -11.89 0.05 11.06
CA SER A 178 -11.13 1.28 10.77
C SER A 178 -11.81 2.52 11.35
N GLY A 179 -13.11 2.44 11.58
CA GLY A 179 -13.96 3.57 11.88
C GLY A 179 -14.29 4.41 10.65
N GLU A 180 -15.16 5.40 10.84
CA GLU A 180 -15.56 6.33 9.78
C GLU A 180 -14.45 7.33 9.42
N ALA A 181 -14.45 7.76 8.16
CA ALA A 181 -13.55 8.79 7.67
C ALA A 181 -13.82 10.14 8.33
N GLN A 182 -12.84 10.68 9.05
CA GLN A 182 -12.94 11.97 9.72
C GLN A 182 -12.29 13.05 8.86
N LEU A 183 -13.07 14.04 8.42
CA LEU A 183 -12.56 15.15 7.64
C LEU A 183 -11.66 16.06 8.51
N VAL A 184 -10.46 16.31 8.03
CA VAL A 184 -9.51 17.22 8.65
C VAL A 184 -9.74 18.64 8.11
N LYS A 185 -10.38 19.50 8.91
CA LYS A 185 -10.82 20.84 8.45
C LYS A 185 -9.71 21.87 8.36
N ASN A 186 -8.72 21.83 9.24
CA ASN A 186 -7.64 22.82 9.28
C ASN A 186 -6.30 22.08 9.14
N HIS A 187 -5.78 22.05 7.93
CA HIS A 187 -4.48 21.44 7.63
C HIS A 187 -3.73 22.27 6.60
N ASP A 188 -2.42 22.16 6.65
CA ASP A 188 -1.50 22.73 5.65
C ASP A 188 -0.60 21.60 5.11
N CYS A 189 -1.22 20.45 4.85
CA CYS A 189 -0.52 19.21 4.51
C CYS A 189 -0.53 18.87 3.02
N ILE A 190 -1.28 19.62 2.20
CA ILE A 190 -1.37 19.37 0.75
C ILE A 190 -0.23 20.11 0.05
N ALA A 191 0.55 19.37 -0.73
CA ALA A 191 1.65 19.91 -1.52
C ALA A 191 1.40 19.61 -3.01
N GLN A 192 1.10 20.65 -3.79
CA GLN A 192 1.00 20.58 -5.25
C GLN A 192 2.39 20.43 -5.88
N HIS A 193 2.48 19.91 -7.09
CA HIS A 193 3.73 19.57 -7.81
C HIS A 193 4.61 18.59 -7.04
N ASN A 194 4.01 17.76 -6.23
CA ASN A 194 4.69 16.75 -5.44
C ASN A 194 3.94 15.43 -5.51
N LEU A 195 4.68 14.33 -5.44
CA LEU A 195 4.14 12.98 -5.29
C LEU A 195 4.81 12.27 -4.13
N GLU A 196 4.04 11.48 -3.41
CA GLU A 196 4.58 10.57 -2.42
C GLU A 196 5.10 9.31 -3.11
N SER A 197 6.36 8.95 -2.87
CA SER A 197 6.94 7.69 -3.33
C SER A 197 6.45 6.54 -2.45
N SER A 198 6.61 5.32 -2.94
CA SER A 198 6.48 4.13 -2.10
C SER A 198 7.35 4.24 -0.85
N ASN A 199 6.87 3.77 0.30
CA ASN A 199 7.70 3.62 1.50
C ASN A 199 8.47 2.28 1.52
N THR A 200 8.42 1.51 0.42
CA THR A 200 9.19 0.28 0.26
C THR A 200 10.67 0.57 0.09
N ASN A 201 11.49 -0.09 0.89
CA ASN A 201 12.94 -0.04 0.74
C ASN A 201 13.43 -1.23 -0.10
N MET A 202 13.92 -0.94 -1.31
CA MET A 202 14.40 -1.96 -2.25
C MET A 202 15.57 -2.78 -1.67
N TYR A 203 16.50 -2.12 -0.96
CA TYR A 203 17.67 -2.80 -0.40
C TYR A 203 17.28 -3.82 0.68
N THR A 204 16.41 -3.43 1.61
CA THR A 204 15.91 -4.37 2.64
C THR A 204 15.09 -5.48 2.01
N GLY A 205 14.24 -5.18 1.03
CA GLY A 205 13.43 -6.18 0.33
C GLY A 205 14.27 -7.25 -0.39
N VAL A 206 15.33 -6.86 -1.10
CA VAL A 206 16.25 -7.81 -1.76
C VAL A 206 16.98 -8.67 -0.73
N ASN A 207 17.49 -8.06 0.35
CA ASN A 207 18.15 -8.82 1.42
C ASN A 207 17.20 -9.83 2.08
N ASP A 208 15.95 -9.43 2.33
CA ASP A 208 14.95 -10.34 2.91
C ASP A 208 14.62 -11.49 1.95
N MET A 209 14.51 -11.21 0.66
CA MET A 209 14.33 -12.24 -0.38
C MET A 209 15.48 -13.26 -0.39
N LEU A 210 16.73 -12.80 -0.30
CA LEU A 210 17.90 -13.68 -0.25
C LEU A 210 17.91 -14.55 1.01
N ARG A 211 17.61 -13.95 2.18
CA ARG A 211 17.51 -14.68 3.46
C ARG A 211 16.40 -15.75 3.44
N MET A 212 15.25 -15.39 2.87
CA MET A 212 14.13 -16.35 2.75
C MET A 212 14.46 -17.49 1.80
N ASN A 213 15.09 -17.22 0.66
CA ASN A 213 15.56 -18.28 -0.24
C ASN A 213 16.53 -19.25 0.47
N ALA A 214 17.48 -18.74 1.24
CA ALA A 214 18.39 -19.57 2.03
C ALA A 214 17.63 -20.42 3.06
N SER A 215 16.63 -19.84 3.74
CA SER A 215 15.77 -20.55 4.71
C SER A 215 14.93 -21.64 4.05
N LEU A 216 14.36 -21.38 2.88
CA LEU A 216 13.60 -22.36 2.10
C LEU A 216 14.49 -23.55 1.69
N ILE A 217 15.69 -23.29 1.19
CA ILE A 217 16.66 -24.34 0.83
C ILE A 217 17.03 -25.18 2.06
N ALA A 218 17.27 -24.55 3.22
CA ALA A 218 17.56 -25.26 4.47
C ALA A 218 16.37 -26.14 4.89
N GLY A 219 15.14 -25.62 4.82
CA GLY A 219 13.92 -26.37 5.13
C GLY A 219 13.73 -27.60 4.23
N MET A 220 13.95 -27.44 2.92
CA MET A 220 13.89 -28.57 1.96
C MET A 220 14.96 -29.63 2.25
N ARG A 221 16.19 -29.22 2.65
CA ARG A 221 17.24 -30.16 3.06
C ARG A 221 16.85 -30.96 4.29
N ILE A 222 16.21 -30.33 5.28
CA ILE A 222 15.71 -31.02 6.47
C ILE A 222 14.70 -32.11 6.08
N ILE A 223 13.75 -31.80 5.18
CA ILE A 223 12.78 -32.81 4.71
C ILE A 223 13.52 -34.01 4.07
N LYS A 224 14.50 -33.72 3.20
CA LYS A 224 15.27 -34.77 2.54
C LYS A 224 16.04 -35.65 3.55
N VAL A 225 16.70 -35.06 4.54
CA VAL A 225 17.40 -35.82 5.59
C VAL A 225 16.43 -36.70 6.35
N VAL A 226 15.25 -36.17 6.65
CA VAL A 226 14.20 -36.90 7.35
C VAL A 226 13.69 -38.07 6.51
N ASP A 227 13.50 -37.90 5.22
CA ASP A 227 13.10 -38.95 4.29
C ASP A 227 14.17 -40.04 4.16
N ASP A 228 15.44 -39.65 4.03
CA ASP A 228 16.59 -40.59 4.00
C ASP A 228 16.67 -41.43 5.27
N MET A 229 16.46 -40.80 6.45
CA MET A 229 16.43 -41.51 7.74
C MET A 229 15.26 -42.54 7.81
N TYR A 230 14.09 -42.12 7.30
CA TYR A 230 12.91 -42.98 7.27
C TYR A 230 13.16 -44.21 6.39
N ASN A 231 13.67 -44.03 5.18
CA ASN A 231 13.99 -45.08 4.24
C ASN A 231 15.05 -46.02 4.80
N LYS A 232 16.09 -45.52 5.46
CA LYS A 232 17.09 -46.35 6.14
C LYS A 232 16.48 -47.21 7.28
N SER A 233 15.57 -46.60 8.06
CA SER A 233 14.91 -47.29 9.16
C SER A 233 14.01 -48.43 8.69
N ILE A 234 13.37 -48.32 7.54
CA ILE A 234 12.58 -49.38 6.91
C ILE A 234 13.49 -50.53 6.45
N ASN A 235 14.59 -50.19 5.75
CA ASN A 235 15.51 -51.21 5.19
C ASN A 235 16.25 -52.03 6.29
N ILE A 236 16.49 -51.43 7.49
CA ILE A 236 17.05 -52.18 8.61
C ILE A 236 16.05 -53.20 9.19
N ARG A 237 14.77 -53.03 8.97
CA ARG A 237 13.72 -53.89 9.48
C ARG A 237 13.41 -55.10 8.58
N GLU A 238 13.85 -55.02 7.32
CA GLU A 238 13.68 -56.05 6.30
C GLU A 238 14.88 -56.98 6.11
N GLY A 239 16.01 -56.69 6.76
CA GLY A 239 17.22 -57.50 6.82
C GLY A 239 17.38 -58.16 8.21
#